data_649719556489ea3cb8d58e88fea1ff87
#
_entry.id   649719556489ea3cb8d58e88fea1ff87
#
_cell.length_a   1.000
_cell.length_b   1.000
_cell.length_c   1.000
_cell.angle_alpha   90.00
_cell.angle_beta   90.00
_cell.angle_gamma   90.00
#
_symmetry.space_group_name_H-M   'P 1'
#
loop_
_entity.id
_entity.type
_entity.pdbx_description
1 polymer ?
#
loop_
_entity_poly.entity_id
_entity_poly.type
_entity_poly.pdbx_seq_one_letter_code
_entity_poly.pdbx_strand_id
1 'polypeptide(L)'
;MTNPITDEFGRSFKTLRVSLTNTCNLACSYCVDASEIKQTKNLHQKTLTTKQYLEIIQVLHKVLDLETVRLTGGEPTLYKELIPLINGIKNTGIEEIKMTSNATQLDAFNLKNAGLASINISLDAIDADVSFDISKRNKLQQTLSGIDKAMEANLQVKINTVVMKGVNDNQLMKLFEFAKERNISIRFLELMQMGFLYHNFQQHFFSEEEIVKTISANYEITPLDRDASATAKYWTTNDGYKFGIISNESDPFCNDCNRLRLDSYGNIYGCLSDNYPISILDCLDDEQTIIERLVKALAQKKTKFSGSE
;
A
#
# COMPACT_ATOMS: atom_id res chain seq x y z
N MET A 1 21.41 -16.91 -19.27
CA MET A 1 20.94 -16.14 -18.09
C MET A 1 20.76 -14.71 -18.61
N THR A 2 19.53 -14.23 -18.68
CA THR A 2 19.24 -12.82 -19.03
C THR A 2 19.74 -11.93 -17.89
N ASN A 3 20.46 -10.85 -18.21
CA ASN A 3 20.85 -9.88 -17.20
C ASN A 3 19.59 -9.35 -16.50
N PRO A 4 19.60 -9.22 -15.15
CA PRO A 4 18.45 -8.68 -14.44
C PRO A 4 18.15 -7.27 -14.95
N ILE A 5 16.88 -6.98 -15.20
CA ILE A 5 16.44 -5.63 -15.60
C ILE A 5 16.61 -4.71 -14.39
N THR A 6 17.45 -3.70 -14.58
CA THR A 6 17.70 -2.66 -13.58
C THR A 6 17.39 -1.29 -14.19
N ASP A 7 17.12 -0.31 -13.32
CA ASP A 7 17.06 1.09 -13.75
C ASP A 7 18.46 1.73 -13.84
N GLU A 8 18.50 3.01 -14.17
CA GLU A 8 19.76 3.78 -14.25
C GLU A 8 20.52 3.90 -12.92
N PHE A 9 19.85 3.61 -11.79
CA PHE A 9 20.44 3.61 -10.44
C PHE A 9 20.85 2.20 -10.00
N GLY A 10 20.77 1.19 -10.85
CA GLY A 10 21.12 -0.20 -10.54
C GLY A 10 20.12 -0.95 -9.66
N ARG A 11 18.89 -0.42 -9.49
CA ARG A 11 17.87 -1.06 -8.64
C ARG A 11 17.18 -2.19 -9.39
N SER A 12 17.01 -3.34 -8.74
CA SER A 12 16.18 -4.45 -9.22
C SER A 12 14.76 -4.38 -8.61
N PHE A 13 13.76 -4.86 -9.35
CA PHE A 13 12.35 -4.67 -8.99
C PHE A 13 11.68 -6.00 -8.66
N LYS A 14 11.72 -6.37 -7.39
CA LYS A 14 11.23 -7.64 -6.87
C LYS A 14 9.80 -7.56 -6.31
N THR A 15 9.23 -6.35 -6.21
CA THR A 15 7.89 -6.13 -5.65
C THR A 15 6.95 -5.51 -6.67
N LEU A 16 5.86 -6.20 -6.99
CA LEU A 16 4.77 -5.68 -7.80
C LEU A 16 3.57 -5.30 -6.92
N ARG A 17 3.11 -4.05 -7.00
CA ARG A 17 1.84 -3.60 -6.43
C ARG A 17 0.77 -3.64 -7.50
N VAL A 18 -0.32 -4.35 -7.23
CA VAL A 18 -1.42 -4.57 -8.18
C VAL A 18 -2.69 -3.92 -7.66
N SER A 19 -3.18 -2.93 -8.38
CA SER A 19 -4.48 -2.30 -8.14
C SER A 19 -5.57 -3.12 -8.82
N LEU A 20 -6.45 -3.75 -8.03
CA LEU A 20 -7.50 -4.65 -8.57
C LEU A 20 -8.76 -3.90 -9.01
N THR A 21 -8.99 -2.74 -8.43
CA THR A 21 -10.18 -1.92 -8.68
C THR A 21 -9.94 -0.49 -8.26
N ASN A 22 -10.63 0.45 -8.89
CA ASN A 22 -10.65 1.85 -8.45
C ASN A 22 -11.80 2.14 -7.49
N THR A 23 -12.66 1.15 -7.22
CA THR A 23 -13.79 1.30 -6.29
C THR A 23 -13.34 1.05 -4.86
N CYS A 24 -13.81 1.89 -3.93
CA CYS A 24 -13.66 1.72 -2.50
C CYS A 24 -15.01 1.89 -1.80
N ASN A 25 -15.23 1.16 -0.71
CA ASN A 25 -16.42 1.29 0.13
C ASN A 25 -16.23 2.30 1.28
N LEU A 26 -15.08 2.95 1.35
CA LEU A 26 -14.79 4.17 2.14
C LEU A 26 -14.56 5.35 1.20
N ALA A 27 -14.51 6.57 1.78
CA ALA A 27 -14.30 7.81 1.05
C ALA A 27 -13.36 8.74 1.85
N CYS A 28 -12.16 8.21 2.16
CA CYS A 28 -11.21 8.90 3.02
C CYS A 28 -10.81 10.25 2.44
N SER A 29 -10.89 11.30 3.27
CA SER A 29 -10.71 12.70 2.89
C SER A 29 -9.35 13.04 2.27
N TYR A 30 -8.34 12.22 2.53
CA TYR A 30 -7.01 12.37 1.91
C TYR A 30 -6.83 11.55 0.63
N CYS A 31 -7.76 10.63 0.33
CA CYS A 31 -7.63 9.67 -0.78
C CYS A 31 -8.47 10.06 -2.00
N VAL A 32 -9.68 10.57 -1.80
CA VAL A 32 -10.63 10.90 -2.86
C VAL A 32 -11.32 12.24 -2.61
N ASP A 33 -11.61 12.96 -3.68
CA ASP A 33 -12.48 14.13 -3.61
C ASP A 33 -13.93 13.71 -3.33
N ALA A 34 -14.56 14.38 -2.37
CA ALA A 34 -15.98 14.16 -2.07
C ALA A 34 -16.89 14.44 -3.28
N SER A 35 -16.48 15.30 -4.22
CA SER A 35 -17.18 15.58 -5.47
C SER A 35 -17.01 14.45 -6.50
N GLU A 36 -15.87 13.77 -6.51
CA GLU A 36 -15.58 12.65 -7.41
C GLU A 36 -16.28 11.35 -7.02
N ILE A 37 -16.64 11.17 -5.73
CA ILE A 37 -17.44 10.03 -5.27
C ILE A 37 -18.74 9.89 -6.07
N LYS A 38 -19.27 11.01 -6.60
CA LYS A 38 -20.46 11.04 -7.47
C LYS A 38 -20.12 10.86 -8.95
N GLN A 39 -18.85 11.04 -9.36
CA GLN A 39 -18.42 11.10 -10.76
C GLN A 39 -17.62 9.89 -11.25
N THR A 40 -17.34 8.87 -10.44
CA THR A 40 -16.66 7.63 -10.89
C THR A 40 -17.48 6.86 -11.95
N LYS A 41 -17.91 7.58 -12.96
CA LYS A 41 -18.61 7.10 -14.16
C LYS A 41 -17.74 7.28 -15.41
N ASN A 42 -16.46 7.01 -15.36
CA ASN A 42 -15.75 6.59 -16.57
C ASN A 42 -16.07 5.12 -16.81
N LEU A 43 -17.37 4.88 -17.10
CA LEU A 43 -18.03 3.59 -17.29
C LEU A 43 -17.57 2.85 -18.57
N HIS A 44 -16.57 3.35 -19.30
CA HIS A 44 -16.20 2.81 -20.60
C HIS A 44 -14.89 2.05 -20.64
N GLN A 45 -14.04 2.16 -19.62
CA GLN A 45 -12.79 1.41 -19.58
C GLN A 45 -13.00 0.10 -18.83
N LYS A 46 -12.87 -1.02 -19.53
CA LYS A 46 -13.03 -2.36 -18.97
C LYS A 46 -11.82 -2.71 -18.12
N THR A 47 -12.03 -3.02 -16.85
CA THR A 47 -10.97 -3.49 -15.96
C THR A 47 -10.49 -4.89 -16.36
N LEU A 48 -9.26 -5.22 -15.97
CA LEU A 48 -8.67 -6.53 -16.21
C LEU A 48 -9.51 -7.66 -15.58
N THR A 49 -9.61 -8.77 -16.30
CA THR A 49 -10.11 -10.04 -15.77
C THR A 49 -9.04 -10.73 -14.93
N THR A 50 -9.44 -11.69 -14.09
CA THR A 50 -8.51 -12.53 -13.32
C THR A 50 -7.48 -13.22 -14.21
N LYS A 51 -7.91 -13.73 -15.38
CA LYS A 51 -7.02 -14.33 -16.37
C LYS A 51 -5.95 -13.36 -16.83
N GLN A 52 -6.33 -12.13 -17.21
CA GLN A 52 -5.39 -11.11 -17.65
C GLN A 52 -4.42 -10.67 -16.54
N TYR A 53 -4.89 -10.52 -15.28
CA TYR A 53 -3.99 -10.29 -14.16
C TYR A 53 -2.94 -11.39 -14.02
N LEU A 54 -3.35 -12.66 -14.11
CA LEU A 54 -2.43 -13.80 -13.98
C LEU A 54 -1.42 -13.84 -15.14
N GLU A 55 -1.87 -13.62 -16.37
CA GLU A 55 -0.98 -13.54 -17.54
C GLU A 55 0.07 -12.44 -17.38
N ILE A 56 -0.35 -11.22 -16.99
CA ILE A 56 0.55 -10.10 -16.75
C ILE A 56 1.54 -10.43 -15.61
N ILE A 57 1.04 -10.91 -14.47
CA ILE A 57 1.90 -11.22 -13.31
C ILE A 57 2.90 -12.31 -13.66
N GLN A 58 2.49 -13.33 -14.40
CA GLN A 58 3.38 -14.42 -14.83
C GLN A 58 4.50 -13.94 -15.75
N VAL A 59 4.18 -13.09 -16.72
CA VAL A 59 5.18 -12.52 -17.63
C VAL A 59 6.14 -11.61 -16.86
N LEU A 60 5.61 -10.73 -15.98
CA LEU A 60 6.44 -9.85 -15.15
C LEU A 60 7.32 -10.65 -14.19
N HIS A 61 6.81 -11.75 -13.60
CA HIS A 61 7.60 -12.63 -12.76
C HIS A 61 8.75 -13.27 -13.54
N LYS A 62 8.49 -13.77 -14.74
CA LYS A 62 9.51 -14.35 -15.62
C LYS A 62 10.65 -13.36 -15.94
N VAL A 63 10.29 -12.09 -16.17
CA VAL A 63 11.24 -11.05 -16.63
C VAL A 63 11.98 -10.38 -15.46
N LEU A 64 11.32 -10.19 -14.31
CA LEU A 64 11.84 -9.44 -13.16
C LEU A 64 12.21 -10.33 -11.98
N ASP A 65 11.86 -11.62 -12.01
CA ASP A 65 12.03 -12.55 -10.89
C ASP A 65 11.37 -11.99 -9.61
N LEU A 66 10.06 -11.71 -9.71
CA LEU A 66 9.28 -11.10 -8.63
C LEU A 66 9.24 -12.02 -7.40
N GLU A 67 9.55 -11.47 -6.23
CA GLU A 67 9.47 -12.16 -4.94
C GLU A 67 8.14 -11.86 -4.22
N THR A 68 7.61 -10.66 -4.41
CA THR A 68 6.39 -10.21 -3.71
C THR A 68 5.36 -9.60 -4.68
N VAL A 69 4.11 -10.05 -4.57
CA VAL A 69 2.95 -9.35 -5.12
C VAL A 69 2.13 -8.76 -3.98
N ARG A 70 1.85 -7.46 -4.04
CA ARG A 70 0.97 -6.78 -3.09
C ARG A 70 -0.32 -6.32 -3.76
N LEU A 71 -1.42 -6.94 -3.38
CA LEU A 71 -2.76 -6.60 -3.84
C LEU A 71 -3.27 -5.35 -3.12
N THR A 72 -3.83 -4.43 -3.88
CA THR A 72 -4.36 -3.14 -3.43
C THR A 72 -5.44 -2.67 -4.42
N GLY A 73 -5.72 -1.39 -4.47
CA GLY A 73 -6.70 -0.79 -5.37
C GLY A 73 -7.38 0.37 -4.67
N GLY A 74 -8.66 0.60 -4.93
CA GLY A 74 -9.54 1.27 -4.00
C GLY A 74 -9.66 0.39 -2.75
N GLU A 75 -10.49 -0.65 -2.82
CA GLU A 75 -10.52 -1.69 -1.78
C GLU A 75 -10.46 -3.08 -2.44
N PRO A 76 -9.37 -3.86 -2.24
CA PRO A 76 -9.18 -5.13 -2.92
C PRO A 76 -10.22 -6.19 -2.55
N THR A 77 -10.82 -6.13 -1.37
CA THR A 77 -11.86 -7.07 -0.93
C THR A 77 -13.17 -6.92 -1.71
N LEU A 78 -13.33 -5.85 -2.50
CA LEU A 78 -14.46 -5.68 -3.42
C LEU A 78 -14.26 -6.39 -4.76
N TYR A 79 -13.05 -6.88 -5.04
CA TYR A 79 -12.78 -7.67 -6.24
C TYR A 79 -13.35 -9.08 -6.09
N LYS A 80 -14.38 -9.41 -6.87
CA LYS A 80 -15.19 -10.63 -6.70
C LYS A 80 -14.38 -11.94 -6.79
N GLU A 81 -13.33 -11.95 -7.62
CA GLU A 81 -12.49 -13.13 -7.86
C GLU A 81 -11.15 -13.05 -7.10
N LEU A 82 -11.13 -12.40 -5.92
CA LEU A 82 -9.91 -12.20 -5.15
C LEU A 82 -9.26 -13.54 -4.74
N ILE A 83 -10.03 -14.50 -4.25
CA ILE A 83 -9.54 -15.82 -3.84
C ILE A 83 -8.99 -16.61 -5.03
N PRO A 84 -9.70 -16.77 -6.16
CA PRO A 84 -9.14 -17.36 -7.38
C PRO A 84 -7.85 -16.67 -7.85
N LEU A 85 -7.77 -15.34 -7.78
CA LEU A 85 -6.58 -14.60 -8.16
C LEU A 85 -5.39 -14.94 -7.26
N ILE A 86 -5.56 -14.96 -5.92
CA ILE A 86 -4.50 -15.30 -4.97
C ILE A 86 -4.01 -16.73 -5.21
N ASN A 87 -4.91 -17.69 -5.40
CA ASN A 87 -4.55 -19.06 -5.74
C ASN A 87 -3.74 -19.14 -7.06
N GLY A 88 -4.16 -18.38 -8.07
CA GLY A 88 -3.44 -18.30 -9.34
C GLY A 88 -2.04 -17.73 -9.19
N ILE A 89 -1.88 -16.62 -8.42
CA ILE A 89 -0.57 -16.02 -8.15
C ILE A 89 0.34 -17.00 -7.39
N LYS A 90 -0.18 -17.70 -6.38
CA LYS A 90 0.58 -18.72 -5.64
C LYS A 90 1.14 -19.80 -6.58
N ASN A 91 0.36 -20.21 -7.58
CA ASN A 91 0.78 -21.23 -8.55
C ASN A 91 1.86 -20.74 -9.54
N THR A 92 2.14 -19.43 -9.62
CA THR A 92 3.25 -18.91 -10.44
C THR A 92 4.63 -19.09 -9.79
N GLY A 93 4.69 -19.45 -8.50
CA GLY A 93 5.93 -19.60 -7.75
C GLY A 93 6.38 -18.34 -7.00
N ILE A 94 5.60 -17.26 -7.04
CA ILE A 94 5.89 -16.04 -6.27
C ILE A 94 5.80 -16.35 -4.77
N GLU A 95 6.86 -16.00 -4.03
CA GLU A 95 7.05 -16.43 -2.63
C GLU A 95 6.03 -15.78 -1.68
N GLU A 96 5.78 -14.47 -1.84
CA GLU A 96 4.94 -13.73 -0.93
C GLU A 96 3.77 -12.99 -1.61
N ILE A 97 2.56 -13.30 -1.18
CA ILE A 97 1.36 -12.56 -1.56
C ILE A 97 0.92 -11.73 -0.36
N LYS A 98 0.88 -10.42 -0.53
CA LYS A 98 0.53 -9.43 0.51
C LYS A 98 -0.69 -8.63 0.07
N MET A 99 -1.42 -8.07 1.02
CA MET A 99 -2.56 -7.20 0.72
C MET A 99 -2.53 -5.92 1.58
N THR A 100 -3.12 -4.83 1.05
CA THR A 100 -3.46 -3.64 1.81
C THR A 100 -4.96 -3.41 1.68
N SER A 101 -5.67 -3.32 2.80
CA SER A 101 -7.14 -3.28 2.86
C SER A 101 -7.62 -2.42 4.04
N ASN A 102 -8.83 -1.88 3.94
CA ASN A 102 -9.53 -1.30 5.08
C ASN A 102 -10.19 -2.35 5.99
N ALA A 103 -10.14 -3.62 5.61
CA ALA A 103 -10.63 -4.80 6.32
C ALA A 103 -12.13 -4.80 6.70
N THR A 104 -12.95 -3.88 6.18
CA THR A 104 -14.38 -3.80 6.52
C THR A 104 -15.20 -5.01 6.05
N GLN A 105 -14.68 -5.78 5.07
CA GLN A 105 -15.32 -6.96 4.47
C GLN A 105 -14.31 -8.10 4.31
N LEU A 106 -13.41 -8.27 5.29
CA LEU A 106 -12.31 -9.22 5.21
C LEU A 106 -12.77 -10.66 5.47
N ASP A 107 -12.54 -11.54 4.49
CA ASP A 107 -12.66 -13.00 4.64
C ASP A 107 -11.29 -13.61 4.93
N ALA A 108 -10.80 -13.37 6.16
CA ALA A 108 -9.42 -13.65 6.56
C ALA A 108 -9.02 -15.11 6.41
N PHE A 109 -9.91 -16.05 6.81
CA PHE A 109 -9.63 -17.49 6.76
C PHE A 109 -9.49 -18.00 5.33
N ASN A 110 -10.41 -17.62 4.43
CA ASN A 110 -10.33 -18.05 3.04
C ASN A 110 -9.16 -17.41 2.30
N LEU A 111 -8.83 -16.14 2.61
CA LEU A 111 -7.65 -15.48 2.06
C LEU A 111 -6.34 -16.13 2.53
N LYS A 112 -6.25 -16.50 3.81
CA LYS A 112 -5.11 -17.26 4.36
C LYS A 112 -4.95 -18.61 3.66
N ASN A 113 -6.04 -19.35 3.53
CA ASN A 113 -6.05 -20.66 2.87
C ASN A 113 -5.65 -20.57 1.39
N ALA A 114 -6.06 -19.49 0.71
CA ALA A 114 -5.65 -19.22 -0.68
C ALA A 114 -4.15 -18.89 -0.83
N GLY A 115 -3.46 -18.52 0.26
CA GLY A 115 -2.02 -18.25 0.24
C GLY A 115 -1.64 -16.81 0.57
N LEU A 116 -2.56 -15.97 1.07
CA LEU A 116 -2.20 -14.64 1.57
C LEU A 116 -1.27 -14.79 2.78
N ALA A 117 -0.08 -14.21 2.70
CA ALA A 117 0.92 -14.27 3.77
C ALA A 117 0.72 -13.17 4.82
N SER A 118 0.49 -11.93 4.37
CA SER A 118 0.38 -10.78 5.26
C SER A 118 -0.59 -9.73 4.76
N ILE A 119 -1.15 -8.97 5.71
CA ILE A 119 -2.08 -7.89 5.43
C ILE A 119 -1.66 -6.60 6.16
N ASN A 120 -1.68 -5.49 5.42
CA ASN A 120 -1.65 -4.16 6.02
C ASN A 120 -3.08 -3.64 6.11
N ILE A 121 -3.53 -3.34 7.31
CA ILE A 121 -4.87 -2.81 7.54
C ILE A 121 -4.78 -1.31 7.79
N SER A 122 -5.55 -0.54 7.02
CA SER A 122 -5.64 0.91 7.20
C SER A 122 -6.58 1.22 8.37
N LEU A 123 -6.07 1.93 9.38
CA LEU A 123 -6.82 2.36 10.56
C LEU A 123 -6.30 3.72 11.01
N ASP A 124 -7.05 4.79 10.76
CA ASP A 124 -6.60 6.16 10.99
C ASP A 124 -7.14 6.78 12.29
N ALA A 125 -8.08 6.13 12.94
CA ALA A 125 -8.63 6.51 14.25
C ALA A 125 -9.32 5.34 14.94
N ILE A 126 -9.36 5.40 16.29
CA ILE A 126 -10.13 4.48 17.15
C ILE A 126 -11.42 5.15 17.65
N ASP A 127 -11.44 6.47 17.77
CA ASP A 127 -12.64 7.20 18.10
C ASP A 127 -13.59 7.21 16.90
N ALA A 128 -14.86 6.86 17.14
CA ALA A 128 -15.86 6.66 16.08
C ALA A 128 -16.11 7.94 15.26
N ASP A 129 -16.18 9.09 15.94
CA ASP A 129 -16.43 10.38 15.28
C ASP A 129 -15.25 10.77 14.38
N VAL A 130 -14.01 10.65 14.88
CA VAL A 130 -12.80 10.93 14.08
C VAL A 130 -12.69 9.97 12.90
N SER A 131 -12.97 8.69 13.12
CA SER A 131 -12.98 7.68 12.04
C SER A 131 -14.04 8.00 10.98
N PHE A 132 -15.22 8.44 11.37
CA PHE A 132 -16.27 8.87 10.46
C PHE A 132 -15.85 10.12 9.68
N ASP A 133 -15.26 11.10 10.37
CA ASP A 133 -14.82 12.35 9.74
C ASP A 133 -13.74 12.14 8.68
N ILE A 134 -12.87 11.13 8.87
CA ILE A 134 -11.86 10.77 7.89
C ILE A 134 -12.48 9.93 6.78
N SER A 135 -13.11 8.80 7.12
CA SER A 135 -13.54 7.79 6.15
C SER A 135 -14.87 8.09 5.45
N LYS A 136 -15.64 9.08 5.98
CA LYS A 136 -17.00 9.44 5.56
C LYS A 136 -17.99 8.26 5.59
N ARG A 137 -17.68 7.24 6.37
CA ARG A 137 -18.48 6.02 6.51
C ARG A 137 -18.40 5.49 7.95
N ASN A 138 -19.52 5.07 8.49
CA ASN A 138 -19.58 4.44 9.84
C ASN A 138 -19.17 2.95 9.72
N LYS A 139 -17.87 2.69 9.58
CA LYS A 139 -17.31 1.34 9.36
C LYS A 139 -16.19 0.95 10.33
N LEU A 140 -15.94 1.74 11.37
CA LEU A 140 -14.85 1.47 12.32
C LEU A 140 -14.98 0.07 12.94
N GLN A 141 -16.16 -0.32 13.43
CA GLN A 141 -16.36 -1.62 14.06
C GLN A 141 -16.10 -2.79 13.14
N GLN A 142 -16.43 -2.64 11.83
CA GLN A 142 -16.12 -3.64 10.83
C GLN A 142 -14.61 -3.76 10.60
N THR A 143 -13.88 -2.63 10.57
CA THR A 143 -12.41 -2.63 10.45
C THR A 143 -11.77 -3.31 11.66
N LEU A 144 -12.20 -2.98 12.89
CA LEU A 144 -11.69 -3.60 14.12
C LEU A 144 -11.96 -5.11 14.14
N SER A 145 -13.19 -5.54 13.81
CA SER A 145 -13.52 -6.96 13.65
C SER A 145 -12.68 -7.64 12.56
N GLY A 146 -12.36 -6.92 11.47
CA GLY A 146 -11.47 -7.43 10.41
C GLY A 146 -10.03 -7.65 10.90
N ILE A 147 -9.52 -6.79 11.80
CA ILE A 147 -8.22 -6.97 12.46
C ILE A 147 -8.22 -8.25 13.30
N ASP A 148 -9.23 -8.41 14.15
CA ASP A 148 -9.34 -9.58 15.03
C ASP A 148 -9.41 -10.88 14.21
N LYS A 149 -10.25 -10.94 13.15
CA LYS A 149 -10.34 -12.08 12.22
C LYS A 149 -9.02 -12.36 11.49
N ALA A 150 -8.27 -11.33 11.11
CA ALA A 150 -6.98 -11.51 10.45
C ALA A 150 -5.96 -12.15 11.41
N MET A 151 -5.98 -11.76 12.69
CA MET A 151 -5.14 -12.36 13.72
C MET A 151 -5.54 -13.81 13.99
N GLU A 152 -6.84 -14.10 14.17
CA GLU A 152 -7.38 -15.44 14.35
C GLU A 152 -7.02 -16.39 13.19
N ALA A 153 -7.01 -15.87 11.96
CA ALA A 153 -6.59 -16.61 10.78
C ALA A 153 -5.05 -16.77 10.66
N ASN A 154 -4.27 -16.30 11.65
CA ASN A 154 -2.80 -16.31 11.61
C ASN A 154 -2.21 -15.62 10.36
N LEU A 155 -2.83 -14.55 9.90
CA LEU A 155 -2.22 -13.63 8.96
C LEU A 155 -1.19 -12.75 9.68
N GLN A 156 -0.08 -12.45 9.03
CA GLN A 156 0.82 -11.42 9.55
C GLN A 156 0.18 -10.05 9.37
N VAL A 157 -0.34 -9.47 10.45
CA VAL A 157 -1.06 -8.18 10.44
C VAL A 157 -0.09 -7.04 10.74
N LYS A 158 -0.25 -5.94 10.00
CA LYS A 158 0.33 -4.62 10.31
C LYS A 158 -0.75 -3.56 10.17
N ILE A 159 -0.77 -2.58 11.06
CA ILE A 159 -1.66 -1.42 10.95
C ILE A 159 -0.90 -0.29 10.24
N ASN A 160 -1.56 0.38 9.33
CA ASN A 160 -1.09 1.62 8.69
C ASN A 160 -2.02 2.76 9.09
N THR A 161 -1.46 3.86 9.56
CA THR A 161 -2.17 5.08 9.92
C THR A 161 -1.55 6.26 9.19
N VAL A 162 -2.32 6.97 8.39
CA VAL A 162 -1.91 8.27 7.86
C VAL A 162 -2.17 9.32 8.93
N VAL A 163 -1.12 9.99 9.40
CA VAL A 163 -1.25 11.01 10.45
C VAL A 163 -1.45 12.38 9.82
N MET A 164 -2.51 13.06 10.22
CA MET A 164 -2.88 14.38 9.70
C MET A 164 -3.05 15.37 10.86
N LYS A 165 -2.29 16.45 10.82
CA LYS A 165 -2.32 17.53 11.82
C LYS A 165 -3.71 18.18 11.93
N GLY A 166 -4.20 18.29 13.16
CA GLY A 166 -5.52 18.87 13.45
C GLY A 166 -6.70 17.99 13.03
N VAL A 167 -6.46 16.75 12.58
CA VAL A 167 -7.50 15.77 12.19
C VAL A 167 -7.46 14.55 13.09
N ASN A 168 -6.35 13.80 13.07
CA ASN A 168 -6.18 12.58 13.85
C ASN A 168 -4.82 12.47 14.56
N ASP A 169 -4.05 13.52 14.63
CA ASP A 169 -2.82 13.58 15.42
C ASP A 169 -3.07 13.27 16.92
N ASN A 170 -4.25 13.61 17.43
CA ASN A 170 -4.72 13.27 18.78
C ASN A 170 -5.05 11.77 18.95
N GLN A 171 -5.16 11.00 17.86
CA GLN A 171 -5.40 9.55 17.89
C GLN A 171 -4.11 8.73 17.93
N LEU A 172 -2.95 9.37 17.67
CA LEU A 172 -1.66 8.68 17.51
C LEU A 172 -1.36 7.76 18.68
N MET A 173 -1.41 8.26 19.92
CA MET A 173 -1.14 7.45 21.11
C MET A 173 -2.18 6.37 21.34
N LYS A 174 -3.47 6.65 21.10
CA LYS A 174 -4.53 5.65 21.24
C LYS A 174 -4.34 4.47 20.27
N LEU A 175 -3.96 4.78 19.03
CA LEU A 175 -3.66 3.78 17.99
C LEU A 175 -2.38 3.00 18.33
N PHE A 176 -1.37 3.68 18.88
CA PHE A 176 -0.15 3.06 19.35
C PHE A 176 -0.42 2.02 20.43
N GLU A 177 -1.17 2.41 21.49
CA GLU A 177 -1.55 1.52 22.60
C GLU A 177 -2.42 0.36 22.11
N PHE A 178 -3.42 0.64 21.27
CA PHE A 178 -4.27 -0.38 20.67
C PHE A 178 -3.47 -1.47 19.94
N ALA A 179 -2.48 -1.06 19.16
CA ALA A 179 -1.64 -1.98 18.42
C ALA A 179 -0.66 -2.74 19.33
N LYS A 180 -0.09 -2.03 20.32
CA LYS A 180 0.83 -2.60 21.31
C LYS A 180 0.17 -3.67 22.17
N GLU A 181 -1.02 -3.41 22.71
CA GLU A 181 -1.80 -4.38 23.49
C GLU A 181 -2.10 -5.68 22.73
N ARG A 182 -2.24 -5.59 21.42
CA ARG A 182 -2.48 -6.74 20.51
C ARG A 182 -1.21 -7.36 19.94
N ASN A 183 -0.05 -6.82 20.29
CA ASN A 183 1.23 -7.19 19.69
C ASN A 183 1.24 -7.13 18.14
N ILE A 184 0.55 -6.12 17.58
CA ILE A 184 0.51 -5.83 16.15
C ILE A 184 1.48 -4.67 15.87
N SER A 185 2.34 -4.80 14.87
CA SER A 185 3.18 -3.68 14.44
C SER A 185 2.34 -2.60 13.78
N ILE A 186 2.34 -1.39 14.34
CA ILE A 186 1.76 -0.20 13.72
C ILE A 186 2.81 0.59 12.94
N ARG A 187 2.39 1.21 11.84
CA ARG A 187 3.22 2.13 11.08
C ARG A 187 2.45 3.44 10.87
N PHE A 188 3.06 4.52 11.30
CA PHE A 188 2.57 5.88 11.08
C PHE A 188 3.16 6.40 9.77
N LEU A 189 2.31 6.92 8.91
CA LEU A 189 2.67 7.43 7.60
C LEU A 189 2.52 8.94 7.60
N GLU A 190 3.52 9.64 7.14
CA GLU A 190 3.36 11.04 6.75
C GLU A 190 2.34 11.15 5.62
N LEU A 191 1.52 12.18 5.68
CA LEU A 191 0.66 12.58 4.57
C LEU A 191 1.55 12.89 3.36
N MET A 192 1.15 12.42 2.18
CA MET A 192 1.88 12.70 0.94
C MET A 192 1.29 13.93 0.25
N GLN A 193 2.16 14.79 -0.29
CA GLN A 193 1.74 15.93 -1.11
C GLN A 193 1.28 15.44 -2.48
N MET A 194 0.11 14.81 -2.53
CA MET A 194 -0.48 14.30 -3.75
C MET A 194 -2.01 14.16 -3.65
N GLY A 195 -2.66 14.04 -4.80
CA GLY A 195 -4.10 13.85 -4.89
C GLY A 195 -4.87 15.04 -4.29
N PHE A 196 -6.01 14.74 -3.67
CA PHE A 196 -6.97 15.77 -3.22
C PHE A 196 -6.42 16.79 -2.21
N LEU A 197 -5.48 16.37 -1.33
CA LEU A 197 -4.88 17.28 -0.35
C LEU A 197 -3.62 18.00 -0.85
N TYR A 198 -3.29 17.89 -2.15
CA TYR A 198 -2.10 18.54 -2.70
C TYR A 198 -1.94 20.01 -2.31
N HIS A 199 -3.00 20.81 -2.50
CA HIS A 199 -2.98 22.25 -2.19
C HIS A 199 -3.07 22.59 -0.69
N ASN A 200 -3.62 21.68 0.12
CA ASN A 200 -3.80 21.88 1.57
C ASN A 200 -2.80 21.07 2.39
N PHE A 201 -1.81 20.46 1.74
CA PHE A 201 -0.83 19.56 2.35
C PHE A 201 -0.20 20.18 3.61
N GLN A 202 0.34 21.38 3.54
CA GLN A 202 1.05 22.02 4.64
C GLN A 202 0.20 22.22 5.91
N GLN A 203 -1.12 22.33 5.77
CA GLN A 203 -2.04 22.51 6.90
C GLN A 203 -2.20 21.20 7.68
N HIS A 204 -2.06 20.05 7.00
CA HIS A 204 -2.31 18.72 7.57
C HIS A 204 -1.06 17.88 7.71
N PHE A 205 0.09 18.39 7.27
CA PHE A 205 1.34 17.65 7.38
C PHE A 205 1.76 17.49 8.84
N PHE A 206 2.05 16.25 9.23
CA PHE A 206 2.57 15.87 10.54
C PHE A 206 3.83 15.03 10.31
N SER A 207 4.97 15.60 10.65
CA SER A 207 6.29 15.05 10.29
C SER A 207 6.70 13.85 11.14
N GLU A 208 7.70 13.08 10.66
CA GLU A 208 8.38 12.04 11.44
C GLU A 208 8.85 12.58 12.79
N GLU A 209 9.42 13.79 12.83
CA GLU A 209 9.88 14.41 14.08
C GLU A 209 8.74 14.63 15.07
N GLU A 210 7.57 15.11 14.61
CA GLU A 210 6.37 15.29 15.43
C GLU A 210 5.83 13.94 15.93
N ILE A 211 5.85 12.88 15.09
CA ILE A 211 5.46 11.51 15.48
C ILE A 211 6.40 10.98 16.57
N VAL A 212 7.71 11.07 16.34
CA VAL A 212 8.74 10.64 17.30
C VAL A 212 8.59 11.39 18.61
N LYS A 213 8.44 12.71 18.58
CA LYS A 213 8.24 13.55 19.76
C LYS A 213 7.00 13.15 20.55
N THR A 214 5.91 12.84 19.87
CA THR A 214 4.65 12.44 20.52
C THR A 214 4.80 11.11 21.25
N ILE A 215 5.46 10.12 20.62
CA ILE A 215 5.66 8.80 21.23
C ILE A 215 6.68 8.88 22.35
N SER A 216 7.80 9.61 22.16
CA SER A 216 8.88 9.74 23.15
C SER A 216 8.48 10.52 24.40
N ALA A 217 7.36 11.24 24.38
CA ALA A 217 6.79 11.84 25.59
C ALA A 217 6.26 10.79 26.60
N ASN A 218 5.98 9.56 26.15
CA ASN A 218 5.42 8.48 26.97
C ASN A 218 6.32 7.23 27.04
N TYR A 219 7.23 7.04 26.07
CA TYR A 219 8.09 5.87 25.95
C TYR A 219 9.53 6.26 25.64
N GLU A 220 10.47 5.57 26.25
CA GLU A 220 11.84 5.56 25.76
C GLU A 220 11.88 4.75 24.47
N ILE A 221 12.32 5.36 23.37
CA ILE A 221 12.35 4.74 22.05
C ILE A 221 13.76 4.77 21.47
N THR A 222 14.13 3.70 20.77
CA THR A 222 15.42 3.57 20.10
C THR A 222 15.19 3.24 18.62
N PRO A 223 15.84 3.95 17.67
CA PRO A 223 15.76 3.61 16.27
C PRO A 223 16.43 2.26 15.99
N LEU A 224 15.86 1.53 15.01
CA LEU A 224 16.43 0.30 14.47
C LEU A 224 16.96 0.56 13.06
N ASP A 225 17.92 -0.23 12.63
CA ASP A 225 18.43 -0.19 11.26
C ASP A 225 17.30 -0.47 10.26
N ARG A 226 17.27 0.28 9.16
CA ARG A 226 16.30 0.09 8.09
C ARG A 226 16.82 -0.95 7.09
N ASP A 227 16.06 -2.00 6.86
CA ASP A 227 16.34 -2.94 5.79
C ASP A 227 16.32 -2.25 4.42
N ALA A 228 17.16 -2.72 3.51
CA ALA A 228 17.16 -2.25 2.12
C ALA A 228 15.76 -2.40 1.50
N SER A 229 15.33 -1.41 0.74
CA SER A 229 14.00 -1.32 0.11
C SER A 229 12.80 -1.28 1.06
N ALA A 230 12.98 -1.32 2.39
CA ALA A 230 11.89 -1.12 3.33
C ALA A 230 11.30 0.30 3.20
N THR A 231 9.98 0.41 3.35
CA THR A 231 9.32 1.74 3.35
C THR A 231 9.39 2.42 4.70
N ALA A 232 9.35 1.63 5.78
CA ALA A 232 9.32 2.13 7.14
C ALA A 232 10.71 2.05 7.78
N LYS A 233 11.06 3.09 8.53
CA LYS A 233 12.05 3.03 9.59
C LYS A 233 11.37 2.47 10.83
N TYR A 234 12.01 1.56 11.51
CA TYR A 234 11.46 0.96 12.72
C TYR A 234 12.13 1.50 13.98
N TRP A 235 11.36 1.52 15.04
CA TRP A 235 11.74 1.93 16.37
C TRP A 235 11.33 0.85 17.36
N THR A 236 12.01 0.75 18.47
CA THR A 236 11.64 -0.12 19.59
C THR A 236 11.47 0.68 20.87
N THR A 237 10.49 0.34 21.66
CA THR A 237 10.32 0.87 23.02
C THR A 237 11.20 0.11 24.00
N ASN A 238 11.42 0.65 25.19
CA ASN A 238 12.18 0.01 26.28
C ASN A 238 11.62 -1.37 26.71
N ASP A 239 10.33 -1.63 26.48
CA ASP A 239 9.69 -2.93 26.73
C ASP A 239 9.66 -3.85 25.50
N GLY A 240 10.36 -3.46 24.41
CA GLY A 240 10.57 -4.29 23.23
C GLY A 240 9.49 -4.23 22.15
N TYR A 241 8.47 -3.38 22.30
CA TYR A 241 7.45 -3.23 21.24
C TYR A 241 8.01 -2.50 20.03
N LYS A 242 7.74 -3.02 18.82
CA LYS A 242 8.25 -2.48 17.55
C LYS A 242 7.16 -1.77 16.77
N PHE A 243 7.40 -0.53 16.40
CA PHE A 243 6.55 0.26 15.52
C PHE A 243 7.37 0.88 14.38
N GLY A 244 6.71 1.37 13.33
CA GLY A 244 7.40 1.96 12.18
C GLY A 244 6.90 3.36 11.86
N ILE A 245 7.73 4.13 11.17
CA ILE A 245 7.37 5.42 10.58
C ILE A 245 7.72 5.37 9.10
N ILE A 246 6.82 5.84 8.25
CA ILE A 246 7.03 5.93 6.79
C ILE A 246 7.10 7.42 6.44
N SER A 247 8.32 7.92 6.36
CA SER A 247 8.63 9.33 6.15
C SER A 247 8.69 9.63 4.65
N ASN A 248 7.51 9.70 4.02
CA ASN A 248 7.42 9.91 2.58
C ASN A 248 7.98 11.27 2.13
N GLU A 249 7.89 12.28 2.99
CA GLU A 249 8.25 13.68 2.71
C GLU A 249 9.52 14.10 3.45
N SER A 250 9.64 13.78 4.77
CA SER A 250 10.77 14.20 5.59
C SER A 250 12.06 13.45 5.22
N ASP A 251 11.98 12.14 4.95
CA ASP A 251 13.12 11.31 4.55
C ASP A 251 12.69 10.21 3.57
N PRO A 252 12.47 10.57 2.29
CA PRO A 252 11.95 9.66 1.28
C PRO A 252 12.87 8.47 1.00
N PHE A 253 12.31 7.27 1.02
CA PHE A 253 13.00 6.00 0.72
C PHE A 253 13.12 5.71 -0.79
N CYS A 254 13.17 6.73 -1.64
CA CYS A 254 13.16 6.57 -3.10
C CYS A 254 14.45 5.97 -3.64
N ASN A 255 15.59 6.20 -2.99
CA ASN A 255 16.91 5.77 -3.47
C ASN A 255 17.05 4.25 -3.64
N ASP A 256 16.38 3.45 -2.80
CA ASP A 256 16.42 2.00 -2.85
C ASP A 256 15.05 1.36 -3.13
N CYS A 257 14.12 2.13 -3.68
CA CYS A 257 12.77 1.67 -3.99
C CYS A 257 12.76 0.60 -5.08
N ASN A 258 12.34 -0.62 -4.75
CA ASN A 258 12.27 -1.80 -5.62
C ASN A 258 10.86 -2.13 -6.14
N ARG A 259 9.92 -1.17 -6.13
CA ARG A 259 8.50 -1.40 -6.40
C ARG A 259 8.09 -0.94 -7.78
N LEU A 260 7.32 -1.77 -8.48
CA LEU A 260 6.53 -1.43 -9.64
C LEU A 260 5.03 -1.44 -9.30
N ARG A 261 4.23 -0.80 -10.14
CA ARG A 261 2.78 -0.76 -9.99
C ARG A 261 2.10 -1.19 -11.27
N LEU A 262 1.04 -1.98 -11.13
CA LEU A 262 0.10 -2.36 -12.18
C LEU A 262 -1.27 -1.83 -11.77
N ASP A 263 -1.92 -1.08 -12.63
CA ASP A 263 -3.29 -0.63 -12.40
C ASP A 263 -4.34 -1.64 -12.90
N SER A 264 -5.61 -1.35 -12.66
CA SER A 264 -6.73 -2.20 -13.07
C SER A 264 -7.02 -2.19 -14.57
N TYR A 265 -6.26 -1.43 -15.35
CA TYR A 265 -6.41 -1.28 -16.81
C TYR A 265 -5.24 -1.90 -17.59
N GLY A 266 -4.24 -2.48 -16.91
CA GLY A 266 -3.07 -3.09 -17.54
C GLY A 266 -1.94 -2.11 -17.81
N ASN A 267 -1.89 -0.99 -17.10
CA ASN A 267 -0.79 -0.04 -17.20
C ASN A 267 0.22 -0.26 -16.08
N ILE A 268 1.50 -0.12 -16.44
CA ILE A 268 2.62 -0.14 -15.49
C ILE A 268 3.08 1.29 -15.22
N TYR A 269 3.42 1.55 -13.95
CA TYR A 269 4.02 2.79 -13.48
C TYR A 269 5.32 2.49 -12.74
N GLY A 270 6.35 3.23 -13.05
CA GLY A 270 7.63 3.18 -12.33
C GLY A 270 7.51 3.77 -10.92
N CYS A 271 6.79 4.87 -10.76
CA CYS A 271 6.64 5.58 -9.49
C CYS A 271 5.17 5.82 -9.13
N LEU A 272 4.89 6.05 -7.84
CA LEU A 272 3.56 6.43 -7.36
C LEU A 272 3.15 7.83 -7.83
N SER A 273 4.13 8.75 -7.88
CA SER A 273 3.95 10.14 -8.30
C SER A 273 4.07 10.32 -9.82
N ASP A 274 3.98 9.25 -10.59
CA ASP A 274 4.08 9.32 -12.04
C ASP A 274 2.69 9.28 -12.67
N ASN A 275 2.42 10.23 -13.57
CA ASN A 275 1.16 10.36 -14.28
C ASN A 275 1.22 9.80 -15.72
N TYR A 276 2.33 9.13 -16.10
CA TYR A 276 2.51 8.60 -17.46
C TYR A 276 2.42 7.05 -17.46
N PRO A 277 1.20 6.50 -17.58
CA PRO A 277 0.99 5.05 -17.63
C PRO A 277 1.58 4.45 -18.90
N ILE A 278 2.18 3.27 -18.77
CA ILE A 278 2.68 2.49 -19.90
C ILE A 278 1.85 1.21 -19.98
N SER A 279 1.01 1.10 -21.01
CA SER A 279 0.22 -0.11 -21.23
C SER A 279 1.10 -1.30 -21.59
N ILE A 280 0.77 -2.49 -21.05
CA ILE A 280 1.41 -3.76 -21.42
C ILE A 280 0.39 -4.79 -21.90
N LEU A 281 -0.89 -4.43 -21.94
CA LEU A 281 -1.98 -5.36 -22.23
C LEU A 281 -1.97 -5.86 -23.69
N ASP A 282 -1.49 -5.04 -24.60
CA ASP A 282 -1.46 -5.31 -26.05
C ASP A 282 -0.19 -6.04 -26.51
N CYS A 283 0.72 -6.41 -25.60
CA CYS A 283 1.99 -7.04 -25.96
C CYS A 283 2.35 -8.25 -25.07
N LEU A 284 1.38 -8.89 -24.42
CA LEU A 284 1.65 -9.99 -23.49
C LEU A 284 2.35 -11.20 -24.12
N ASP A 285 2.18 -11.40 -25.42
CA ASP A 285 2.83 -12.47 -26.18
C ASP A 285 4.21 -12.08 -26.73
N ASP A 286 4.64 -10.82 -26.54
CA ASP A 286 5.92 -10.27 -27.03
C ASP A 286 6.81 -9.83 -25.85
N GLU A 287 7.63 -10.75 -25.36
CA GLU A 287 8.53 -10.52 -24.23
C GLU A 287 9.50 -9.35 -24.47
N GLN A 288 9.98 -9.18 -25.70
CA GLN A 288 10.91 -8.09 -26.03
C GLN A 288 10.21 -6.72 -25.90
N THR A 289 9.01 -6.58 -26.42
CA THR A 289 8.21 -5.36 -26.27
C THR A 289 7.86 -5.10 -24.80
N ILE A 290 7.58 -6.13 -23.99
CA ILE A 290 7.36 -5.97 -22.55
C ILE A 290 8.61 -5.43 -21.86
N ILE A 291 9.79 -5.98 -22.16
CA ILE A 291 11.07 -5.50 -21.62
C ILE A 291 11.29 -4.03 -21.96
N GLU A 292 11.08 -3.64 -23.22
CA GLU A 292 11.21 -2.24 -23.64
C GLU A 292 10.25 -1.30 -22.91
N ARG A 293 9.00 -1.72 -22.68
CA ARG A 293 8.01 -0.97 -21.93
C ARG A 293 8.35 -0.89 -20.44
N LEU A 294 8.87 -1.97 -19.87
CA LEU A 294 9.39 -1.97 -18.49
C LEU A 294 10.55 -1.00 -18.34
N VAL A 295 11.52 -1.02 -19.23
CA VAL A 295 12.66 -0.06 -19.22
C VAL A 295 12.14 1.38 -19.25
N LYS A 296 11.15 1.69 -20.10
CA LYS A 296 10.52 3.01 -20.12
C LYS A 296 9.83 3.36 -18.79
N ALA A 297 9.13 2.41 -18.16
CA ALA A 297 8.52 2.62 -16.85
C ALA A 297 9.59 2.83 -15.76
N LEU A 298 10.70 2.11 -15.83
CA LEU A 298 11.80 2.25 -14.89
C LEU A 298 12.54 3.59 -15.03
N ALA A 299 12.63 4.13 -16.23
CA ALA A 299 13.20 5.46 -16.48
C ALA A 299 12.38 6.60 -15.83
N GLN A 300 11.13 6.35 -15.44
CA GLN A 300 10.30 7.30 -14.68
C GLN A 300 10.63 7.30 -13.18
N LYS A 301 11.46 6.38 -12.71
CA LYS A 301 11.88 6.29 -11.31
C LYS A 301 12.68 7.51 -10.89
N LYS A 302 12.39 7.99 -9.68
CA LYS A 302 13.07 9.14 -9.09
C LYS A 302 13.87 8.69 -7.86
N THR A 303 14.89 9.45 -7.51
CA THR A 303 15.65 9.29 -6.28
C THR A 303 15.07 10.09 -5.12
N LYS A 304 14.16 11.03 -5.42
CA LYS A 304 13.41 11.82 -4.42
C LYS A 304 11.93 11.81 -4.76
N PHE A 305 11.09 11.80 -3.75
CA PHE A 305 9.66 12.00 -3.94
C PHE A 305 9.41 13.43 -4.45
N SER A 306 8.60 13.56 -5.49
CA SER A 306 8.07 14.85 -5.93
C SER A 306 6.56 14.67 -6.00
N GLY A 307 5.82 15.45 -5.22
CA GLY A 307 4.36 15.45 -5.25
C GLY A 307 3.81 15.55 -6.67
N SER A 308 2.64 14.99 -6.89
CA SER A 308 1.89 15.09 -8.15
C SER A 308 0.49 15.64 -7.87
N GLU A 309 0.07 16.62 -8.66
CA GLU A 309 -1.30 17.12 -8.68
C GLU A 309 -2.28 16.04 -9.17
#